data_cdd0001d39bbab9789e4717c7cf318a6
#
_entry.id   cdd0001d39bbab9789e4717c7cf318a6
#
_cell.length_a   1.000
_cell.length_b   1.000
_cell.length_c   1.000
_cell.angle_alpha   90.00
_cell.angle_beta   90.00
_cell.angle_gamma   90.00
#
_symmetry.space_group_name_H-M   'P 1'
#
loop_
_entity.id
_entity.type
_entity.pdbx_description
1 polymer ?
#
loop_
_entity_poly.entity_id
_entity_poly.type
_entity_poly.pdbx_seq_one_letter_code
_entity_poly.pdbx_strand_id
1 'polypeptide(L)'
;MNRREFVEGVAAGAAVMAAYPSARALGANNRIRIGLIGAGDRGTQDLKEALLQPDVECVAVADVYSRHRDQVKTVVPGAEVYDDPRRLLDRKDVDAVIIASPLHLHAEHMLATLAAGKDVYCEKTMTWNIAEAVACLHAAQNSRQVVQVGLQHESDGDLADTRKWIQDGLVGKVTMVESWMSRNTPHGHGQWVRPVPSDCNPAHVNWNLFLDGRPKVEFDGNKFINWRLFWEYSGGNITENMVHQIAWIQTALNLKEPEAVTMSGGVFSEKDGRQVPDTIAVTMEFPDLVVLWQSTFNNTHFGLGERILGTDGTIEHISGATDMVTGKYTSGINYYPEKLNRADGVNLIGQARSQDHMGNWMECIRSRNQKTNAPIEVGYNSAVAAHMANLAFREKRRITLAEAKAAKQMY
;
A
#
# COMPACT_ATOMS: atom_id res chain seq x y z
N MET A 1 22.92 -12.94 6.18
CA MET A 1 22.93 -13.54 4.83
C MET A 1 24.37 -13.52 4.33
N ASN A 2 24.98 -14.67 4.15
CA ASN A 2 26.35 -14.73 3.65
C ASN A 2 26.35 -14.77 2.10
N ARG A 3 27.54 -14.62 1.49
CA ARG A 3 27.71 -14.55 0.02
C ARG A 3 27.17 -15.80 -0.71
N ARG A 4 27.09 -16.93 -0.02
CA ARG A 4 26.64 -18.22 -0.57
C ARG A 4 25.10 -18.28 -0.63
N GLU A 5 24.41 -17.79 0.38
CA GLU A 5 22.93 -17.68 0.43
C GLU A 5 22.39 -16.68 -0.59
N PHE A 6 23.15 -15.61 -0.87
CA PHE A 6 22.80 -14.66 -1.91
C PHE A 6 22.92 -15.28 -3.31
N VAL A 7 23.96 -16.09 -3.56
CA VAL A 7 24.17 -16.75 -4.85
C VAL A 7 23.14 -17.88 -5.06
N GLU A 8 22.77 -18.61 -4.03
CA GLU A 8 21.73 -19.65 -4.10
C GLU A 8 20.34 -19.05 -4.32
N GLY A 9 20.02 -17.89 -3.72
CA GLY A 9 18.78 -17.14 -3.99
C GLY A 9 18.71 -16.60 -5.41
N VAL A 10 19.82 -16.16 -5.99
CA VAL A 10 19.90 -15.71 -7.39
C VAL A 10 19.81 -16.89 -8.36
N ALA A 11 20.39 -18.06 -7.99
CA ALA A 11 20.27 -19.26 -8.81
C ALA A 11 18.87 -19.86 -8.80
N ALA A 12 18.14 -19.78 -7.67
CA ALA A 12 16.74 -20.18 -7.60
C ALA A 12 15.83 -19.26 -8.43
N GLY A 13 16.09 -17.95 -8.43
CA GLY A 13 15.39 -16.98 -9.30
C GLY A 13 15.64 -17.24 -10.79
N ALA A 14 16.87 -17.62 -11.18
CA ALA A 14 17.19 -17.95 -12.56
C ALA A 14 16.58 -19.29 -13.02
N ALA A 15 16.43 -20.27 -12.12
CA ALA A 15 15.79 -21.53 -12.45
C ALA A 15 14.28 -21.43 -12.63
N VAL A 16 13.60 -20.48 -11.94
CA VAL A 16 12.18 -20.19 -12.17
C VAL A 16 11.95 -19.54 -13.53
N MET A 17 12.89 -18.74 -14.03
CA MET A 17 12.80 -18.15 -15.38
C MET A 17 12.92 -19.17 -16.52
N ALA A 18 13.49 -20.34 -16.28
CA ALA A 18 13.65 -21.40 -17.30
C ALA A 18 12.43 -22.32 -17.46
N ALA A 19 11.40 -22.19 -16.62
CA ALA A 19 10.22 -23.07 -16.62
C ALA A 19 8.96 -22.43 -17.18
N TYR A 20 9.00 -21.19 -17.70
CA TYR A 20 7.86 -20.62 -18.41
C TYR A 20 7.81 -21.16 -19.83
N PRO A 21 6.65 -21.72 -20.29
CA PRO A 21 6.51 -22.12 -21.67
C PRO A 21 6.76 -20.89 -22.53
N SER A 22 7.61 -21.05 -23.57
CA SER A 22 7.91 -20.02 -24.56
C SER A 22 6.61 -19.32 -24.98
N ALA A 23 6.50 -18.03 -24.66
CA ALA A 23 5.34 -17.22 -25.01
C ALA A 23 5.08 -17.39 -26.52
N ARG A 24 4.00 -18.05 -26.90
CA ARG A 24 3.46 -17.93 -28.25
C ARG A 24 3.28 -16.42 -28.45
N ALA A 25 3.87 -15.90 -29.51
CA ALA A 25 3.72 -14.50 -29.88
C ALA A 25 2.22 -14.21 -29.99
N LEU A 26 1.64 -13.65 -28.93
CA LEU A 26 0.27 -13.16 -28.95
C LEU A 26 0.26 -12.05 -29.99
N GLY A 27 -0.73 -12.08 -30.89
CA GLY A 27 -0.88 -11.02 -31.90
C GLY A 27 -0.93 -9.66 -31.21
N ALA A 28 -0.42 -8.62 -31.85
CA ALA A 28 -0.34 -7.26 -31.27
C ALA A 28 -1.66 -6.73 -30.67
N ASN A 29 -2.80 -7.29 -31.10
CA ASN A 29 -4.14 -6.92 -30.62
C ASN A 29 -4.55 -7.61 -29.29
N ASN A 30 -3.76 -8.54 -28.76
CA ASN A 30 -4.12 -9.29 -27.54
C ASN A 30 -3.25 -8.91 -26.34
N ARG A 31 -2.41 -7.89 -26.45
CA ARG A 31 -1.58 -7.41 -25.34
C ARG A 31 -2.27 -6.34 -24.53
N ILE A 32 -2.06 -6.38 -23.22
CA ILE A 32 -2.42 -5.28 -22.32
C ILE A 32 -1.29 -4.25 -22.37
N ARG A 33 -1.58 -3.06 -22.86
CA ARG A 33 -0.62 -1.96 -22.94
C ARG A 33 -0.77 -1.05 -21.76
N ILE A 34 0.24 -1.03 -20.90
CA ILE A 34 0.23 -0.26 -19.67
C ILE A 34 1.00 1.05 -19.78
N GLY A 35 0.52 2.05 -19.05
CA GLY A 35 1.23 3.27 -18.71
C GLY A 35 1.66 3.25 -17.25
N LEU A 36 2.76 3.95 -16.91
CA LEU A 36 3.21 4.18 -15.55
C LEU A 36 3.23 5.67 -15.23
N ILE A 37 2.55 6.10 -14.17
CA ILE A 37 2.65 7.46 -13.61
C ILE A 37 3.39 7.39 -12.27
N GLY A 38 4.59 7.98 -12.22
CA GLY A 38 5.50 7.90 -11.08
C GLY A 38 6.48 6.73 -11.19
N ALA A 39 7.65 6.99 -11.79
CA ALA A 39 8.71 6.01 -12.07
C ALA A 39 9.80 5.98 -11.00
N GLY A 40 9.45 6.32 -9.76
CA GLY A 40 10.31 6.13 -8.60
C GLY A 40 10.49 4.64 -8.26
N ASP A 41 11.10 4.35 -7.08
CA ASP A 41 11.42 2.96 -6.69
C ASP A 41 10.18 2.05 -6.72
N ARG A 42 9.06 2.49 -6.10
CA ARG A 42 7.86 1.66 -6.02
C ARG A 42 7.21 1.48 -7.39
N GLY A 43 7.01 2.56 -8.15
CA GLY A 43 6.43 2.45 -9.50
C GLY A 43 7.26 1.60 -10.45
N THR A 44 8.59 1.69 -10.37
CA THR A 44 9.48 0.81 -11.15
C THR A 44 9.37 -0.66 -10.71
N GLN A 45 9.16 -0.92 -9.42
CA GLN A 45 8.92 -2.27 -8.92
C GLN A 45 7.58 -2.81 -9.42
N ASP A 46 6.49 -2.06 -9.29
CA ASP A 46 5.15 -2.45 -9.77
C ASP A 46 5.15 -2.70 -11.29
N LEU A 47 5.86 -1.85 -12.03
CA LEU A 47 6.06 -2.05 -13.47
C LEU A 47 6.76 -3.39 -13.77
N LYS A 48 7.84 -3.72 -13.05
CA LYS A 48 8.55 -4.99 -13.23
C LYS A 48 7.66 -6.19 -12.89
N GLU A 49 6.86 -6.09 -11.85
CA GLU A 49 5.88 -7.13 -11.48
C GLU A 49 4.83 -7.33 -12.58
N ALA A 50 4.30 -6.24 -13.16
CA ALA A 50 3.36 -6.30 -14.27
C ALA A 50 3.97 -6.95 -15.52
N LEU A 51 5.24 -6.63 -15.82
CA LEU A 51 5.96 -7.19 -16.98
C LEU A 51 6.34 -8.67 -16.83
N LEU A 52 6.13 -9.29 -15.66
CA LEU A 52 6.22 -10.76 -15.54
C LEU A 52 5.09 -11.48 -16.29
N GLN A 53 4.00 -10.79 -16.60
CA GLN A 53 2.92 -11.33 -17.41
C GLN A 53 3.30 -11.26 -18.90
N PRO A 54 3.24 -12.39 -19.64
CA PRO A 54 3.82 -12.48 -20.99
C PRO A 54 3.07 -11.66 -22.06
N ASP A 55 1.84 -11.25 -21.77
CA ASP A 55 0.97 -10.46 -22.64
C ASP A 55 0.88 -8.98 -22.22
N VAL A 56 1.74 -8.53 -21.30
CA VAL A 56 1.80 -7.13 -20.84
C VAL A 56 3.00 -6.43 -21.45
N GLU A 57 2.78 -5.20 -21.93
CA GLU A 57 3.86 -4.32 -22.39
C GLU A 57 3.66 -2.90 -21.87
N CYS A 58 4.74 -2.23 -21.49
CA CYS A 58 4.69 -0.82 -21.10
C CYS A 58 5.00 0.04 -22.33
N VAL A 59 4.06 0.91 -22.69
CA VAL A 59 4.18 1.78 -23.87
C VAL A 59 4.41 3.24 -23.54
N ALA A 60 4.18 3.65 -22.28
CA ALA A 60 4.34 5.03 -21.85
C ALA A 60 4.70 5.13 -20.36
N VAL A 61 5.54 6.11 -20.00
CA VAL A 61 5.87 6.44 -18.61
C VAL A 61 5.82 7.94 -18.41
N ALA A 62 5.26 8.40 -17.30
CA ALA A 62 5.28 9.80 -16.89
C ALA A 62 5.90 9.97 -15.51
N ASP A 63 6.87 10.87 -15.37
CA ASP A 63 7.45 11.26 -14.09
C ASP A 63 7.96 12.70 -14.18
N VAL A 64 7.73 13.48 -13.14
CA VAL A 64 8.15 14.89 -13.10
C VAL A 64 9.68 15.06 -12.98
N TYR A 65 10.40 14.03 -12.60
CA TYR A 65 11.85 14.03 -12.40
C TYR A 65 12.57 13.35 -13.58
N SER A 66 13.45 14.09 -14.28
CA SER A 66 14.16 13.57 -15.46
C SER A 66 15.00 12.32 -15.15
N ARG A 67 15.64 12.27 -13.96
CA ARG A 67 16.40 11.09 -13.52
C ARG A 67 15.53 9.82 -13.53
N HIS A 68 14.31 9.87 -13.02
CA HIS A 68 13.42 8.71 -13.01
C HIS A 68 13.03 8.30 -14.43
N ARG A 69 12.78 9.28 -15.32
CA ARG A 69 12.49 9.01 -16.74
C ARG A 69 13.67 8.34 -17.45
N ASP A 70 14.89 8.72 -17.13
CA ASP A 70 16.09 8.11 -17.72
C ASP A 70 16.35 6.71 -17.14
N GLN A 71 16.18 6.54 -15.86
CA GLN A 71 16.33 5.24 -15.20
C GLN A 71 15.33 4.21 -15.69
N VAL A 72 14.06 4.56 -15.83
CA VAL A 72 13.00 3.62 -16.25
C VAL A 72 13.20 3.16 -17.70
N LYS A 73 13.85 3.92 -18.55
CA LYS A 73 14.23 3.51 -19.93
C LYS A 73 15.15 2.29 -19.95
N THR A 74 15.88 2.02 -18.87
CA THR A 74 16.68 0.79 -18.78
C THR A 74 15.82 -0.46 -18.59
N VAL A 75 14.60 -0.29 -18.06
CA VAL A 75 13.62 -1.37 -17.87
C VAL A 75 12.72 -1.52 -19.10
N VAL A 76 12.28 -0.40 -19.66
CA VAL A 76 11.35 -0.34 -20.80
C VAL A 76 11.88 0.61 -21.89
N PRO A 77 12.92 0.22 -22.64
CA PRO A 77 13.59 1.10 -23.61
C PRO A 77 12.68 1.53 -24.76
N GLY A 78 11.60 0.79 -25.03
CA GLY A 78 10.61 1.09 -26.07
C GLY A 78 9.49 2.03 -25.64
N ALA A 79 9.37 2.30 -24.33
CA ALA A 79 8.30 3.16 -23.83
C ALA A 79 8.60 4.64 -24.08
N GLU A 80 7.57 5.40 -24.48
CA GLU A 80 7.69 6.85 -24.57
C GLU A 80 7.63 7.48 -23.16
N VAL A 81 8.46 8.49 -22.91
CA VAL A 81 8.55 9.13 -21.59
C VAL A 81 8.10 10.58 -21.63
N TYR A 82 7.34 10.97 -20.62
CA TYR A 82 6.77 12.30 -20.45
C TYR A 82 7.10 12.87 -19.07
N ASP A 83 7.13 14.19 -18.95
CA ASP A 83 7.11 14.86 -17.64
C ASP A 83 5.69 15.10 -17.12
N ASP A 84 4.71 15.20 -18.03
CA ASP A 84 3.29 15.46 -17.76
C ASP A 84 2.44 14.20 -17.96
N PRO A 85 1.78 13.67 -16.90
CA PRO A 85 0.97 12.46 -16.97
C PRO A 85 -0.23 12.60 -17.92
N ARG A 86 -0.73 13.81 -18.17
CA ARG A 86 -1.86 14.04 -19.10
C ARG A 86 -1.52 13.59 -20.51
N ARG A 87 -0.27 13.75 -20.94
CA ARG A 87 0.18 13.28 -22.25
C ARG A 87 0.14 11.75 -22.38
N LEU A 88 0.43 11.04 -21.29
CA LEU A 88 0.26 9.59 -21.22
C LEU A 88 -1.22 9.21 -21.30
N LEU A 89 -2.08 9.92 -20.58
CA LEU A 89 -3.51 9.62 -20.54
C LEU A 89 -4.22 9.91 -21.87
N ASP A 90 -3.74 10.87 -22.67
CA ASP A 90 -4.27 11.20 -24.01
C ASP A 90 -3.99 10.08 -25.04
N ARG A 91 -3.07 9.18 -24.79
CA ARG A 91 -2.72 8.08 -25.70
C ARG A 91 -3.86 7.07 -25.81
N LYS A 92 -4.22 6.73 -27.06
CA LYS A 92 -5.27 5.74 -27.35
C LYS A 92 -4.77 4.29 -27.27
N ASP A 93 -3.47 4.10 -27.29
CA ASP A 93 -2.82 2.80 -27.20
C ASP A 93 -2.41 2.40 -25.77
N VAL A 94 -2.82 3.13 -24.76
CA VAL A 94 -2.69 2.77 -23.33
C VAL A 94 -4.03 2.22 -22.86
N ASP A 95 -4.06 0.98 -22.39
CA ASP A 95 -5.26 0.27 -21.93
C ASP A 95 -5.44 0.42 -20.41
N ALA A 96 -4.35 0.40 -19.64
CA ALA A 96 -4.36 0.44 -18.19
C ALA A 96 -3.19 1.27 -17.65
N VAL A 97 -3.30 1.81 -16.43
CA VAL A 97 -2.29 2.70 -15.84
C VAL A 97 -1.96 2.27 -14.41
N ILE A 98 -0.68 2.16 -14.12
CA ILE A 98 -0.13 2.04 -12.78
C ILE A 98 0.16 3.45 -12.26
N ILE A 99 -0.39 3.79 -11.10
CA ILE A 99 -0.21 5.08 -10.43
C ILE A 99 0.61 4.84 -9.16
N ALA A 100 1.83 5.32 -9.13
CA ALA A 100 2.77 5.23 -8.02
C ALA A 100 3.50 6.57 -7.77
N SER A 101 2.83 7.66 -8.06
CA SER A 101 3.24 9.03 -7.73
C SER A 101 3.26 9.25 -6.20
N PRO A 102 3.76 10.37 -5.69
CA PRO A 102 3.58 10.72 -4.28
C PRO A 102 2.10 10.79 -3.89
N LEU A 103 1.81 10.39 -2.64
CA LEU A 103 0.44 10.18 -2.12
C LEU A 103 -0.55 11.29 -2.47
N HIS A 104 -0.11 12.54 -2.37
CA HIS A 104 -0.96 13.70 -2.61
C HIS A 104 -1.45 13.86 -4.05
N LEU A 105 -0.91 13.11 -5.00
CA LEU A 105 -1.27 13.12 -6.41
C LEU A 105 -2.11 11.91 -6.83
N HIS A 106 -2.27 10.92 -5.95
CA HIS A 106 -2.96 9.66 -6.30
C HIS A 106 -4.39 9.90 -6.78
N ALA A 107 -5.15 10.69 -6.03
CA ALA A 107 -6.56 10.95 -6.35
C ALA A 107 -6.75 11.61 -7.71
N GLU A 108 -5.97 12.65 -8.02
CA GLU A 108 -6.05 13.34 -9.30
C GLU A 108 -5.69 12.41 -10.47
N HIS A 109 -4.56 11.70 -10.34
CA HIS A 109 -4.14 10.76 -11.37
C HIS A 109 -5.15 9.62 -11.57
N MET A 110 -5.76 9.11 -10.49
CA MET A 110 -6.79 8.08 -10.55
C MET A 110 -8.06 8.57 -11.25
N LEU A 111 -8.56 9.73 -10.84
CA LEU A 111 -9.76 10.34 -11.46
C LEU A 111 -9.55 10.63 -12.93
N ALA A 112 -8.38 11.20 -13.29
CA ALA A 112 -8.04 11.46 -14.69
C ALA A 112 -7.89 10.16 -15.51
N THR A 113 -7.33 9.10 -14.92
CA THR A 113 -7.20 7.79 -15.59
C THR A 113 -8.56 7.16 -15.85
N LEU A 114 -9.47 7.19 -14.86
CA LEU A 114 -10.85 6.70 -15.04
C LEU A 114 -11.61 7.52 -16.09
N ALA A 115 -11.47 8.84 -16.07
CA ALA A 115 -12.08 9.74 -17.07
C ALA A 115 -11.54 9.48 -18.50
N ALA A 116 -10.28 9.07 -18.63
CA ALA A 116 -9.69 8.64 -19.90
C ALA A 116 -10.14 7.22 -20.34
N GLY A 117 -10.96 6.54 -19.54
CA GLY A 117 -11.52 5.22 -19.85
C GLY A 117 -10.48 4.08 -19.72
N LYS A 118 -9.46 4.24 -18.87
CA LYS A 118 -8.37 3.28 -18.68
C LYS A 118 -8.51 2.55 -17.35
N ASP A 119 -8.10 1.27 -17.31
CA ASP A 119 -8.05 0.48 -16.08
C ASP A 119 -6.96 1.03 -15.13
N VAL A 120 -7.15 0.86 -13.82
CA VAL A 120 -6.32 1.53 -12.79
C VAL A 120 -5.74 0.53 -11.82
N TYR A 121 -4.43 0.60 -11.62
CA TYR A 121 -3.76 0.16 -10.41
C TYR A 121 -3.23 1.41 -9.68
N CYS A 122 -3.71 1.67 -8.48
CA CYS A 122 -3.26 2.83 -7.70
C CYS A 122 -2.55 2.38 -6.44
N GLU A 123 -1.31 2.78 -6.24
CA GLU A 123 -0.58 2.50 -5.02
C GLU A 123 -1.30 3.06 -3.77
N LYS A 124 -1.06 2.40 -2.65
CA LYS A 124 -1.60 2.80 -1.35
C LYS A 124 -0.82 4.00 -0.77
N THR A 125 -1.38 4.77 0.09
CA THR A 125 -2.80 4.98 0.37
C THR A 125 -3.43 5.59 -0.86
N MET A 126 -4.62 5.18 -1.21
CA MET A 126 -5.17 5.57 -2.51
C MET A 126 -5.45 7.08 -2.64
N THR A 127 -5.51 7.82 -1.54
CA THR A 127 -5.80 9.26 -1.53
C THR A 127 -5.14 9.96 -0.35
N TRP A 128 -5.04 11.29 -0.43
CA TRP A 128 -4.42 12.11 0.59
C TRP A 128 -5.41 12.64 1.65
N ASN A 129 -6.73 12.60 1.37
CA ASN A 129 -7.77 12.98 2.30
C ASN A 129 -9.08 12.21 2.05
N ILE A 130 -10.06 12.35 2.96
CA ILE A 130 -11.34 11.63 2.88
C ILE A 130 -12.21 12.12 1.73
N ALA A 131 -12.21 13.41 1.41
CA ALA A 131 -13.00 13.94 0.30
C ALA A 131 -12.54 13.34 -1.05
N GLU A 132 -11.24 13.24 -1.23
CA GLU A 132 -10.65 12.55 -2.38
C GLU A 132 -11.02 11.05 -2.39
N ALA A 133 -11.01 10.38 -1.22
CA ALA A 133 -11.40 8.97 -1.11
C ALA A 133 -12.85 8.75 -1.55
N VAL A 134 -13.77 9.61 -1.12
CA VAL A 134 -15.17 9.59 -1.55
C VAL A 134 -15.29 9.82 -3.06
N ALA A 135 -14.57 10.79 -3.60
CA ALA A 135 -14.60 11.08 -5.04
C ALA A 135 -14.09 9.91 -5.89
N CYS A 136 -12.97 9.30 -5.49
CA CYS A 136 -12.40 8.14 -6.18
C CYS A 136 -13.32 6.91 -6.08
N LEU A 137 -13.92 6.65 -4.91
CA LEU A 137 -14.92 5.57 -4.75
C LEU A 137 -16.09 5.75 -5.72
N HIS A 138 -16.69 6.94 -5.75
CA HIS A 138 -17.83 7.23 -6.64
C HIS A 138 -17.43 7.13 -8.11
N ALA A 139 -16.26 7.65 -8.50
CA ALA A 139 -15.80 7.57 -9.88
C ALA A 139 -15.58 6.12 -10.32
N ALA A 140 -14.94 5.29 -9.48
CA ALA A 140 -14.71 3.88 -9.77
C ALA A 140 -16.03 3.10 -9.88
N GLN A 141 -16.95 3.28 -8.94
CA GLN A 141 -18.26 2.60 -8.93
C GLN A 141 -19.14 2.97 -10.12
N ASN A 142 -18.99 4.17 -10.68
CA ASN A 142 -19.71 4.62 -11.88
C ASN A 142 -18.95 4.33 -13.19
N SER A 143 -17.84 3.63 -13.12
CA SER A 143 -17.02 3.28 -14.26
C SER A 143 -17.17 1.79 -14.64
N ARG A 144 -16.66 1.42 -15.82
CA ARG A 144 -16.52 0.02 -16.26
C ARG A 144 -15.09 -0.48 -16.16
N GLN A 145 -14.20 0.37 -15.69
CA GLN A 145 -12.78 0.09 -15.56
C GLN A 145 -12.53 -0.86 -14.39
N VAL A 146 -11.51 -1.68 -14.54
CA VAL A 146 -11.00 -2.55 -13.48
C VAL A 146 -10.08 -1.73 -12.60
N VAL A 147 -10.42 -1.61 -11.32
CA VAL A 147 -9.64 -0.85 -10.33
C VAL A 147 -9.07 -1.81 -9.29
N GLN A 148 -7.76 -1.70 -9.06
CA GLN A 148 -7.08 -2.34 -7.93
C GLN A 148 -6.24 -1.35 -7.17
N VAL A 149 -6.27 -1.42 -5.85
CA VAL A 149 -5.41 -0.61 -4.98
C VAL A 149 -4.20 -1.45 -4.56
N GLY A 150 -3.03 -0.83 -4.50
CA GLY A 150 -1.75 -1.45 -4.14
C GLY A 150 -1.66 -1.91 -2.68
N LEU A 151 -2.65 -2.67 -2.22
CA LEU A 151 -2.74 -3.29 -0.90
C LEU A 151 -2.40 -4.78 -1.04
N GLN A 152 -1.13 -5.08 -1.26
CA GLN A 152 -0.65 -6.41 -1.66
C GLN A 152 -1.05 -7.53 -0.68
N HIS A 153 -1.17 -7.21 0.62
CA HIS A 153 -1.58 -8.17 1.66
C HIS A 153 -3.02 -8.68 1.50
N GLU A 154 -3.84 -8.04 0.67
CA GLU A 154 -5.16 -8.55 0.29
C GLU A 154 -5.10 -9.81 -0.59
N SER A 155 -3.93 -10.14 -1.11
CA SER A 155 -3.64 -11.36 -1.88
C SER A 155 -2.92 -12.44 -1.07
N ASP A 156 -2.67 -12.22 0.23
CA ASP A 156 -1.94 -13.17 1.07
C ASP A 156 -2.80 -14.37 1.44
N GLY A 157 -2.18 -15.55 1.47
CA GLY A 157 -2.81 -16.79 1.89
C GLY A 157 -3.27 -16.73 3.35
N ASP A 158 -2.51 -16.04 4.20
CA ASP A 158 -2.84 -15.85 5.61
C ASP A 158 -4.17 -15.12 5.81
N LEU A 159 -4.54 -14.19 4.91
CA LEU A 159 -5.86 -13.56 4.91
C LEU A 159 -6.98 -14.58 4.58
N ALA A 160 -6.73 -15.47 3.63
CA ALA A 160 -7.69 -16.49 3.25
C ALA A 160 -7.94 -17.49 4.40
N ASP A 161 -6.88 -17.94 5.08
CA ASP A 161 -7.00 -18.81 6.25
C ASP A 161 -7.71 -18.10 7.42
N THR A 162 -7.37 -16.83 7.68
CA THR A 162 -8.04 -16.02 8.71
C THR A 162 -9.54 -15.92 8.47
N ARG A 163 -9.93 -15.56 7.25
CA ARG A 163 -11.36 -15.45 6.88
C ARG A 163 -12.08 -16.78 7.05
N LYS A 164 -11.44 -17.86 6.61
CA LYS A 164 -12.00 -19.20 6.76
C LYS A 164 -12.24 -19.54 8.24
N TRP A 165 -11.26 -19.35 9.10
CA TRP A 165 -11.37 -19.67 10.52
C TRP A 165 -12.43 -18.84 11.25
N ILE A 166 -12.58 -17.55 10.85
CA ILE A 166 -13.65 -16.70 11.35
C ILE A 166 -15.03 -17.19 10.89
N GLN A 167 -15.16 -17.53 9.60
CA GLN A 167 -16.42 -18.07 9.03
C GLN A 167 -16.81 -19.41 9.62
N ASP A 168 -15.83 -20.25 9.93
CA ASP A 168 -16.03 -21.55 10.61
C ASP A 168 -16.40 -21.36 12.11
N GLY A 169 -16.44 -20.12 12.61
CA GLY A 169 -16.82 -19.80 13.99
C GLY A 169 -15.75 -20.16 15.03
N LEU A 170 -14.49 -20.37 14.61
CA LEU A 170 -13.43 -20.83 15.52
C LEU A 170 -13.07 -19.80 16.60
N VAL A 171 -13.17 -18.51 16.28
CA VAL A 171 -12.80 -17.42 17.21
C VAL A 171 -13.95 -16.98 18.10
N GLY A 172 -15.19 -17.39 17.79
CA GLY A 172 -16.39 -16.87 18.47
C GLY A 172 -16.61 -15.37 18.19
N LYS A 173 -17.09 -14.62 19.18
CA LYS A 173 -17.28 -13.16 19.04
C LYS A 173 -15.94 -12.44 19.20
N VAL A 174 -15.48 -11.78 18.15
CA VAL A 174 -14.29 -10.90 18.21
C VAL A 174 -14.65 -9.62 18.93
N THR A 175 -13.83 -9.21 19.91
CA THR A 175 -14.02 -7.99 20.70
C THR A 175 -12.83 -7.03 20.63
N MET A 176 -11.66 -7.53 20.27
CA MET A 176 -10.43 -6.74 20.15
C MET A 176 -9.53 -7.26 19.04
N VAL A 177 -8.87 -6.34 18.37
CA VAL A 177 -7.73 -6.62 17.50
C VAL A 177 -6.53 -5.79 17.94
N GLU A 178 -5.40 -6.43 18.12
CA GLU A 178 -4.12 -5.79 18.34
C GLU A 178 -3.29 -5.87 17.06
N SER A 179 -2.68 -4.78 16.64
CA SER A 179 -1.80 -4.77 15.49
C SER A 179 -0.60 -3.86 15.72
N TRP A 180 0.53 -4.21 15.15
CA TRP A 180 1.77 -3.46 15.33
C TRP A 180 2.67 -3.52 14.11
N MET A 181 3.48 -2.46 13.95
CA MET A 181 4.56 -2.44 12.98
C MET A 181 5.77 -1.72 13.59
N SER A 182 6.74 -2.50 14.03
CA SER A 182 7.97 -2.01 14.63
C SER A 182 9.11 -2.08 13.62
N ARG A 183 9.77 -0.96 13.38
CA ARG A 183 10.92 -0.85 12.48
C ARG A 183 12.06 -0.09 13.16
N ASN A 184 13.27 -0.29 12.68
CA ASN A 184 14.42 0.50 13.08
C ASN A 184 15.37 0.65 11.89
N THR A 185 15.98 1.80 11.82
CA THR A 185 17.07 2.08 10.88
C THR A 185 18.34 2.40 11.67
N PRO A 186 19.54 2.25 11.10
CA PRO A 186 20.77 2.64 11.78
C PRO A 186 20.70 4.09 12.26
N HIS A 187 21.29 4.37 13.42
CA HIS A 187 21.35 5.73 13.99
C HIS A 187 21.90 6.73 12.96
N GLY A 188 21.25 7.89 12.86
CA GLY A 188 21.57 8.93 11.88
C GLY A 188 20.88 8.75 10.52
N HIS A 189 20.13 7.68 10.34
CA HIS A 189 19.34 7.43 9.12
C HIS A 189 17.88 7.18 9.50
N GLY A 190 17.10 8.24 9.65
CA GLY A 190 15.68 8.12 9.94
C GLY A 190 14.94 7.33 8.86
N GLN A 191 13.88 6.64 9.24
CA GLN A 191 13.05 5.88 8.29
C GLN A 191 12.57 6.80 7.16
N TRP A 192 12.77 6.36 5.91
CA TRP A 192 12.49 7.05 4.64
C TRP A 192 13.37 8.25 4.30
N VAL A 193 14.35 8.60 5.12
CA VAL A 193 15.31 9.66 4.77
C VAL A 193 16.23 9.18 3.67
N ARG A 194 16.33 9.97 2.62
CA ARG A 194 17.22 9.73 1.46
C ARG A 194 18.07 10.97 1.21
N PRO A 195 19.33 10.78 0.80
CA PRO A 195 20.14 11.89 0.36
C PRO A 195 19.51 12.56 -0.87
N VAL A 196 19.51 13.89 -0.89
CA VAL A 196 19.03 14.66 -2.04
C VAL A 196 20.11 14.62 -3.13
N PRO A 197 19.82 14.04 -4.31
CA PRO A 197 20.79 14.02 -5.40
C PRO A 197 21.11 15.42 -5.90
N SER A 198 22.33 15.65 -6.40
CA SER A 198 22.78 16.95 -6.89
C SER A 198 22.01 17.48 -8.10
N ASP A 199 21.43 16.57 -8.89
CA ASP A 199 20.56 16.89 -10.03
C ASP A 199 19.08 17.06 -9.63
N CYS A 200 18.73 16.94 -8.34
CA CYS A 200 17.38 17.27 -7.85
C CYS A 200 17.26 18.80 -7.69
N ASN A 201 16.94 19.47 -8.80
CA ASN A 201 16.84 20.91 -8.89
C ASN A 201 15.77 21.32 -9.94
N PRO A 202 15.39 22.60 -10.04
CA PRO A 202 14.31 23.05 -10.95
C PRO A 202 14.54 22.79 -12.44
N ALA A 203 15.78 22.53 -12.88
CA ALA A 203 16.06 22.19 -14.28
C ALA A 203 15.69 20.73 -14.60
N HIS A 204 15.63 19.87 -13.60
CA HIS A 204 15.40 18.44 -13.74
C HIS A 204 14.07 17.95 -13.15
N VAL A 205 13.41 18.78 -12.31
CA VAL A 205 12.13 18.45 -11.66
C VAL A 205 11.06 19.45 -12.11
N ASN A 206 9.97 18.96 -12.68
CA ASN A 206 8.80 19.77 -12.95
C ASN A 206 8.01 20.01 -11.65
N TRP A 207 8.48 21.00 -10.86
CA TRP A 207 7.93 21.33 -9.55
C TRP A 207 6.45 21.74 -9.58
N ASN A 208 6.02 22.41 -10.66
CA ASN A 208 4.63 22.82 -10.80
C ASN A 208 3.69 21.60 -10.91
N LEU A 209 4.08 20.57 -11.64
CA LEU A 209 3.33 19.31 -11.73
C LEU A 209 3.40 18.50 -10.45
N PHE A 210 4.51 18.58 -9.69
CA PHE A 210 4.57 17.94 -8.37
C PHE A 210 3.63 18.61 -7.38
N LEU A 211 3.50 19.93 -7.41
CA LEU A 211 2.57 20.67 -6.53
C LEU A 211 1.10 20.51 -6.93
N ASP A 212 0.84 20.42 -8.22
CA ASP A 212 -0.43 20.16 -8.87
C ASP A 212 -1.65 20.82 -8.20
N GLY A 213 -1.83 22.11 -8.47
CA GLY A 213 -2.92 22.91 -7.93
C GLY A 213 -2.77 23.35 -6.45
N ARG A 214 -1.77 22.83 -5.73
CA ARG A 214 -1.43 23.31 -4.38
C ARG A 214 -0.81 24.70 -4.40
N PRO A 215 -0.82 25.45 -3.27
CA PRO A 215 -0.17 26.75 -3.21
C PRO A 215 1.27 26.70 -3.74
N LYS A 216 1.60 27.62 -4.63
CA LYS A 216 2.94 27.72 -5.20
C LYS A 216 3.93 28.09 -4.09
N VAL A 217 4.93 27.24 -3.90
CA VAL A 217 6.06 27.43 -3.01
C VAL A 217 7.35 27.26 -3.80
N GLU A 218 8.44 27.83 -3.30
CA GLU A 218 9.77 27.61 -3.88
C GLU A 218 10.13 26.14 -3.90
N PHE A 219 10.97 25.76 -4.87
CA PHE A 219 11.45 24.38 -4.97
C PHE A 219 12.27 24.00 -3.74
N ASP A 220 11.92 22.87 -3.17
CA ASP A 220 12.64 22.26 -2.06
C ASP A 220 12.98 20.80 -2.42
N GLY A 221 14.24 20.53 -2.74
CA GLY A 221 14.72 19.20 -3.11
C GLY A 221 14.56 18.18 -1.97
N ASN A 222 14.68 18.61 -0.70
CA ASN A 222 14.44 17.72 0.43
C ASN A 222 12.97 17.33 0.53
N LYS A 223 12.05 18.27 0.42
CA LYS A 223 10.62 17.97 0.39
C LYS A 223 10.22 17.12 -0.82
N PHE A 224 10.88 17.30 -1.95
CA PHE A 224 10.64 16.49 -3.14
C PHE A 224 11.08 15.02 -2.95
N ILE A 225 12.31 14.80 -2.49
CA ILE A 225 12.88 13.45 -2.33
C ILE A 225 12.29 12.74 -1.10
N ASN A 226 12.13 13.48 0.00
CA ASN A 226 11.69 12.98 1.29
C ASN A 226 10.23 13.33 1.60
N TRP A 227 9.38 13.41 0.59
CA TRP A 227 7.98 13.85 0.68
C TRP A 227 7.17 13.11 1.76
N ARG A 228 7.53 11.86 2.08
CA ARG A 228 6.89 11.06 3.13
C ARG A 228 7.00 11.65 4.52
N LEU A 229 7.93 12.59 4.73
CA LEU A 229 8.19 13.21 6.03
C LEU A 229 7.33 14.45 6.29
N PHE A 230 6.60 14.93 5.27
CA PHE A 230 5.90 16.21 5.29
C PHE A 230 4.40 16.04 5.07
N TRP A 231 3.60 16.69 5.94
CA TRP A 231 2.14 16.61 5.90
C TRP A 231 1.54 17.10 4.59
N GLU A 232 2.20 18.02 3.89
CA GLU A 232 1.75 18.55 2.61
C GLU A 232 1.65 17.48 1.51
N TYR A 233 2.40 16.38 1.64
CA TYR A 233 2.54 15.37 0.58
C TYR A 233 2.22 13.94 1.04
N SER A 234 2.17 13.70 2.37
CA SER A 234 1.95 12.37 2.95
C SER A 234 1.21 12.46 4.29
N GLY A 235 0.70 11.35 4.76
CA GLY A 235 0.20 11.17 6.13
C GLY A 235 1.16 10.37 7.00
N GLY A 236 2.44 10.25 6.60
CA GLY A 236 3.48 9.57 7.38
C GLY A 236 3.21 8.09 7.59
N ASN A 237 3.65 7.57 8.74
CA ASN A 237 3.58 6.14 9.08
C ASN A 237 2.17 5.56 9.00
N ILE A 238 1.14 6.35 9.29
CA ILE A 238 -0.26 5.96 9.18
C ILE A 238 -0.62 5.58 7.74
N THR A 239 -0.35 6.48 6.80
CA THR A 239 -0.69 6.24 5.38
C THR A 239 0.32 5.35 4.66
N GLU A 240 1.54 5.22 5.18
CA GLU A 240 2.56 4.41 4.53
C GLU A 240 2.57 2.94 4.99
N ASN A 241 2.21 2.68 6.26
CA ASN A 241 2.29 1.35 6.86
C ASN A 241 0.97 0.86 7.46
N MET A 242 0.33 1.64 8.37
CA MET A 242 -0.91 1.19 9.02
C MET A 242 -1.98 0.81 8.02
N VAL A 243 -2.07 1.53 6.91
CA VAL A 243 -3.08 1.30 5.87
C VAL A 243 -3.09 -0.15 5.33
N HIS A 244 -1.95 -0.83 5.26
CA HIS A 244 -1.89 -2.23 4.86
C HIS A 244 -2.54 -3.15 5.89
N GLN A 245 -2.19 -2.96 7.16
CA GLN A 245 -2.68 -3.81 8.25
C GLN A 245 -4.17 -3.55 8.53
N ILE A 246 -4.61 -2.27 8.50
CA ILE A 246 -6.02 -1.97 8.70
C ILE A 246 -6.89 -2.47 7.54
N ALA A 247 -6.41 -2.44 6.29
CA ALA A 247 -7.10 -3.05 5.15
C ALA A 247 -7.28 -4.56 5.37
N TRP A 248 -6.21 -5.26 5.72
CA TRP A 248 -6.23 -6.68 6.02
C TRP A 248 -7.22 -7.03 7.16
N ILE A 249 -7.21 -6.27 8.28
CA ILE A 249 -8.13 -6.44 9.40
C ILE A 249 -9.59 -6.21 8.96
N GLN A 250 -9.83 -5.12 8.22
CA GLN A 250 -11.17 -4.79 7.72
C GLN A 250 -11.70 -5.88 6.79
N THR A 251 -10.86 -6.41 5.91
CA THR A 251 -11.23 -7.51 5.01
C THR A 251 -11.44 -8.83 5.76
N ALA A 252 -10.55 -9.16 6.71
CA ALA A 252 -10.66 -10.37 7.51
C ALA A 252 -11.98 -10.43 8.30
N LEU A 253 -12.39 -9.31 8.90
CA LEU A 253 -13.55 -9.21 9.77
C LEU A 253 -14.79 -8.61 9.09
N ASN A 254 -14.72 -8.33 7.78
CA ASN A 254 -15.76 -7.67 7.00
C ASN A 254 -16.21 -6.33 7.63
N LEU A 255 -15.25 -5.54 8.11
CA LEU A 255 -15.49 -4.21 8.68
C LEU A 255 -15.48 -3.15 7.59
N LYS A 256 -16.20 -2.06 7.85
CA LYS A 256 -16.15 -0.84 7.03
C LYS A 256 -15.29 0.22 7.71
N GLU A 257 -15.69 1.48 7.61
CA GLU A 257 -15.00 2.57 8.29
C GLU A 257 -15.21 2.48 9.81
N PRO A 258 -14.24 2.91 10.65
CA PRO A 258 -14.45 2.99 12.09
C PRO A 258 -15.45 4.10 12.44
N GLU A 259 -16.21 3.91 13.53
CA GLU A 259 -17.13 4.93 14.06
C GLU A 259 -16.38 6.13 14.63
N ALA A 260 -15.23 5.87 15.26
CA ALA A 260 -14.37 6.91 15.81
C ALA A 260 -12.92 6.43 15.94
N VAL A 261 -12.00 7.39 16.00
CA VAL A 261 -10.56 7.13 16.13
C VAL A 261 -9.93 8.11 17.11
N THR A 262 -8.98 7.61 17.91
CA THR A 262 -8.03 8.41 18.67
C THR A 262 -6.60 8.04 18.29
N MET A 263 -5.69 9.00 18.36
CA MET A 263 -4.26 8.77 18.09
C MET A 263 -3.39 9.59 19.02
N SER A 264 -2.38 8.93 19.58
CA SER A 264 -1.29 9.56 20.34
C SER A 264 0.04 9.24 19.68
N GLY A 265 1.03 10.10 19.86
CA GLY A 265 2.37 9.89 19.31
C GLY A 265 3.15 11.18 19.21
N GLY A 266 4.28 11.11 18.51
CA GLY A 266 5.15 12.26 18.31
C GLY A 266 6.42 11.92 17.54
N VAL A 267 7.25 12.94 17.34
CA VAL A 267 8.61 12.79 16.85
C VAL A 267 9.50 12.75 18.11
N PHE A 268 9.85 11.55 18.57
CA PHE A 268 10.56 11.37 19.85
C PHE A 268 12.05 11.09 19.67
N SER A 269 12.43 10.46 18.60
CA SER A 269 13.81 10.03 18.36
C SER A 269 14.44 10.71 17.14
N GLU A 270 13.70 10.77 16.03
CA GLU A 270 14.24 11.25 14.77
C GLU A 270 14.42 12.79 14.78
N LYS A 271 15.61 13.25 14.37
CA LYS A 271 15.97 14.69 14.32
C LYS A 271 16.30 15.14 12.90
N ASP A 272 15.54 14.65 11.93
CA ASP A 272 15.76 14.85 10.50
C ASP A 272 14.85 15.92 9.87
N GLY A 273 14.11 16.65 10.70
CA GLY A 273 13.20 17.72 10.26
C GLY A 273 11.82 17.21 9.82
N ARG A 274 11.50 15.94 10.06
CA ARG A 274 10.18 15.39 9.77
C ARG A 274 9.09 16.08 10.58
N GLN A 275 7.92 16.17 9.97
CA GLN A 275 6.71 16.67 10.63
C GLN A 275 5.80 15.53 11.12
N VAL A 276 5.92 14.36 10.48
CA VAL A 276 5.10 13.18 10.78
C VAL A 276 5.70 12.37 11.94
N PRO A 277 4.87 11.79 12.82
CA PRO A 277 5.35 11.04 13.98
C PRO A 277 6.23 9.83 13.62
N ASP A 278 7.23 9.56 14.45
CA ASP A 278 8.06 8.34 14.42
C ASP A 278 7.58 7.25 15.39
N THR A 279 6.73 7.63 16.34
CA THR A 279 6.16 6.72 17.35
C THR A 279 4.67 7.03 17.51
N ILE A 280 3.83 6.01 17.46
CA ILE A 280 2.38 6.15 17.28
C ILE A 280 1.64 5.06 18.06
N ALA A 281 0.49 5.41 18.64
CA ALA A 281 -0.54 4.51 19.13
C ALA A 281 -1.92 5.01 18.66
N VAL A 282 -2.69 4.14 18.03
CA VAL A 282 -4.02 4.41 17.49
C VAL A 282 -5.04 3.47 18.12
N THR A 283 -6.20 4.00 18.46
CA THR A 283 -7.40 3.21 18.84
C THR A 283 -8.52 3.54 17.86
N MET A 284 -9.09 2.52 17.23
CA MET A 284 -10.22 2.63 16.32
C MET A 284 -11.43 1.91 16.93
N GLU A 285 -12.56 2.59 16.99
CA GLU A 285 -13.82 2.07 17.53
C GLU A 285 -14.70 1.59 16.37
N PHE A 286 -15.16 0.35 16.46
CA PHE A 286 -16.18 -0.23 15.60
C PHE A 286 -17.39 -0.63 16.46
N PRO A 287 -18.57 -0.94 15.90
CA PRO A 287 -19.77 -1.18 16.70
C PRO A 287 -19.61 -2.25 17.79
N ASP A 288 -18.83 -3.30 17.53
CA ASP A 288 -18.73 -4.45 18.44
C ASP A 288 -17.31 -4.77 18.90
N LEU A 289 -16.31 -4.03 18.41
CA LEU A 289 -14.90 -4.30 18.71
C LEU A 289 -14.04 -3.04 18.67
N VAL A 290 -12.87 -3.15 19.25
CA VAL A 290 -11.82 -2.11 19.19
C VAL A 290 -10.61 -2.66 18.47
N VAL A 291 -10.03 -1.86 17.57
CA VAL A 291 -8.74 -2.14 16.92
C VAL A 291 -7.69 -1.22 17.49
N LEU A 292 -6.58 -1.80 17.96
CA LEU A 292 -5.38 -1.08 18.39
C LEU A 292 -4.29 -1.23 17.32
N TRP A 293 -3.65 -0.13 16.99
CA TRP A 293 -2.46 -0.15 16.15
C TRP A 293 -1.33 0.67 16.76
N GLN A 294 -0.13 0.10 16.80
CA GLN A 294 1.03 0.78 17.33
C GLN A 294 2.26 0.61 16.46
N SER A 295 3.11 1.62 16.45
CA SER A 295 4.34 1.60 15.68
C SER A 295 5.41 2.48 16.30
N THR A 296 6.66 2.04 16.17
CA THR A 296 7.83 2.87 16.41
C THR A 296 8.88 2.61 15.34
N PHE A 297 9.63 3.65 14.99
CA PHE A 297 10.79 3.52 14.09
C PHE A 297 12.12 3.30 14.83
N ASN A 298 12.04 3.09 16.15
CA ASN A 298 13.20 3.01 17.03
C ASN A 298 13.47 1.60 17.57
N ASN A 299 12.63 0.63 17.20
CA ASN A 299 12.74 -0.76 17.68
C ASN A 299 12.13 -1.72 16.65
N THR A 300 12.82 -2.83 16.37
CA THR A 300 12.36 -3.85 15.41
C THR A 300 11.96 -5.15 16.07
N HIS A 301 12.06 -5.27 17.40
CA HIS A 301 12.00 -6.56 18.10
C HIS A 301 10.77 -7.39 17.75
N PHE A 302 9.59 -6.77 17.70
CA PHE A 302 8.35 -7.48 17.39
C PHE A 302 7.96 -7.50 15.92
N GLY A 303 8.75 -6.85 15.03
CA GLY A 303 8.46 -6.79 13.60
C GLY A 303 7.09 -6.19 13.31
N LEU A 304 6.26 -6.90 12.55
CA LEU A 304 4.87 -6.53 12.31
C LEU A 304 3.96 -7.75 12.50
N GLY A 305 2.71 -7.50 12.90
CA GLY A 305 1.73 -8.55 13.10
C GLY A 305 0.38 -8.05 13.59
N GLU A 306 -0.55 -8.98 13.68
CA GLU A 306 -1.91 -8.79 14.17
C GLU A 306 -2.32 -9.95 15.09
N ARG A 307 -3.17 -9.64 16.09
CA ARG A 307 -3.89 -10.60 16.91
C ARG A 307 -5.38 -10.28 16.89
N ILE A 308 -6.19 -11.25 16.50
CA ILE A 308 -7.64 -11.18 16.54
C ILE A 308 -8.09 -11.97 17.75
N LEU A 309 -8.63 -11.28 18.78
CA LEU A 309 -9.03 -11.88 20.04
C LEU A 309 -10.55 -12.04 20.06
N GLY A 310 -10.97 -13.30 20.11
CA GLY A 310 -12.38 -13.67 20.20
C GLY A 310 -12.68 -14.48 21.46
N THR A 311 -13.97 -14.70 21.75
CA THR A 311 -14.42 -15.42 22.94
C THR A 311 -13.98 -16.88 22.98
N ASP A 312 -13.78 -17.50 21.80
CA ASP A 312 -13.53 -18.93 21.67
C ASP A 312 -12.11 -19.24 21.15
N GLY A 313 -11.37 -18.22 20.75
CA GLY A 313 -9.98 -18.38 20.31
C GLY A 313 -9.34 -17.12 19.81
N THR A 314 -8.04 -17.20 19.57
CA THR A 314 -7.18 -16.13 19.07
C THR A 314 -6.55 -16.54 17.74
N ILE A 315 -6.60 -15.67 16.76
CA ILE A 315 -5.75 -15.77 15.55
C ILE A 315 -4.57 -14.82 15.72
N GLU A 316 -3.36 -15.34 15.55
CA GLU A 316 -2.13 -14.55 15.56
C GLU A 316 -1.45 -14.64 14.20
N HIS A 317 -1.31 -13.51 13.54
CA HIS A 317 -0.54 -13.34 12.32
C HIS A 317 0.75 -12.60 12.64
N ILE A 318 1.89 -13.17 12.23
CA ILE A 318 3.20 -12.55 12.35
C ILE A 318 3.82 -12.51 10.96
N SER A 319 4.13 -11.32 10.49
CA SER A 319 4.77 -11.12 9.20
C SER A 319 6.20 -10.58 9.38
N GLY A 320 7.17 -11.44 9.19
CA GLY A 320 8.56 -11.05 9.10
C GLY A 320 9.23 -10.64 10.42
N ALA A 321 8.86 -11.24 11.55
CA ALA A 321 9.57 -11.03 12.80
C ALA A 321 10.83 -11.89 12.86
N THR A 322 11.97 -11.26 13.21
CA THR A 322 13.19 -11.99 13.55
C THR A 322 13.36 -11.94 15.07
N ASP A 323 13.35 -13.12 15.70
CA ASP A 323 13.72 -13.23 17.12
C ASP A 323 15.19 -12.81 17.27
N MET A 324 15.41 -11.70 17.98
CA MET A 324 16.74 -11.09 18.12
C MET A 324 17.69 -11.90 19.00
N VAL A 325 17.16 -12.84 19.79
CA VAL A 325 17.98 -13.71 20.66
C VAL A 325 18.43 -14.94 19.90
N THR A 326 17.50 -15.60 19.22
CA THR A 326 17.75 -16.85 18.50
C THR A 326 18.10 -16.65 17.03
N GLY A 327 17.91 -15.46 16.46
CA GLY A 327 18.04 -15.18 15.03
C GLY A 327 16.98 -15.86 14.15
N LYS A 328 16.00 -16.52 14.77
CA LYS A 328 14.97 -17.25 14.04
C LYS A 328 13.97 -16.27 13.41
N TYR A 329 13.83 -16.36 12.09
CA TYR A 329 12.76 -15.65 11.37
C TYR A 329 11.45 -16.41 11.57
N THR A 330 10.40 -15.68 11.95
CA THR A 330 9.06 -16.22 12.11
C THR A 330 8.09 -15.46 11.22
N SER A 331 7.29 -16.18 10.48
CA SER A 331 6.21 -15.62 9.66
C SER A 331 5.12 -16.68 9.55
N GLY A 332 3.88 -16.25 9.41
CA GLY A 332 2.73 -17.12 9.23
C GLY A 332 1.60 -16.81 10.19
N ILE A 333 0.52 -17.55 10.06
CA ILE A 333 -0.70 -17.38 10.82
C ILE A 333 -1.02 -18.65 11.62
N ASN A 334 -1.44 -18.46 12.88
CA ASN A 334 -1.78 -19.52 13.80
C ASN A 334 -3.15 -19.20 14.46
N TYR A 335 -3.92 -20.26 14.70
CA TYR A 335 -5.10 -20.20 15.55
C TYR A 335 -4.83 -20.94 16.86
N TYR A 336 -5.23 -20.31 17.96
CA TYR A 336 -5.16 -20.87 19.31
C TYR A 336 -6.55 -20.86 19.95
N PRO A 337 -7.14 -22.03 20.32
CA PRO A 337 -8.43 -22.08 21.00
C PRO A 337 -8.35 -21.49 22.39
N GLU A 338 -9.40 -20.75 22.81
CA GLU A 338 -9.56 -20.33 24.19
C GLU A 338 -9.99 -21.52 25.05
N LYS A 339 -9.07 -22.04 25.88
CA LYS A 339 -9.24 -23.32 26.58
C LYS A 339 -10.40 -23.32 27.57
N LEU A 340 -10.82 -22.17 28.09
CA LEU A 340 -11.97 -22.08 28.96
C LEU A 340 -13.29 -22.36 28.21
N ASN A 341 -13.35 -21.99 26.94
CA ASN A 341 -14.56 -22.13 26.12
C ASN A 341 -14.46 -23.28 25.11
N ARG A 342 -13.24 -23.69 24.75
CA ARG A 342 -12.96 -24.75 23.77
C ARG A 342 -11.86 -25.71 24.28
N ALA A 343 -12.14 -26.39 25.36
CA ALA A 343 -11.17 -27.29 26.00
C ALA A 343 -10.65 -28.41 25.07
N ASP A 344 -11.47 -28.86 24.12
CA ASP A 344 -11.18 -29.85 23.08
C ASP A 344 -10.57 -29.24 21.80
N GLY A 345 -10.50 -27.93 21.72
CA GLY A 345 -9.96 -27.23 20.55
C GLY A 345 -8.47 -27.51 20.33
N VAL A 346 -8.06 -27.57 19.07
CA VAL A 346 -6.66 -27.77 18.65
C VAL A 346 -6.10 -26.52 17.99
N ASN A 347 -4.79 -26.29 18.15
CA ASN A 347 -4.08 -25.24 17.46
C ASN A 347 -4.03 -25.55 15.95
N LEU A 348 -4.20 -24.50 15.12
CA LEU A 348 -4.08 -24.61 13.67
C LEU A 348 -2.95 -23.72 13.17
N ILE A 349 -2.35 -24.10 12.06
CA ILE A 349 -1.31 -23.35 11.35
C ILE A 349 -1.84 -23.10 9.94
N GLY A 350 -1.73 -21.86 9.47
CA GLY A 350 -2.15 -21.48 8.13
C GLY A 350 -1.37 -22.20 7.04
N GLN A 351 -2.04 -22.54 5.95
CA GLN A 351 -1.51 -23.31 4.84
C GLN A 351 -1.85 -22.73 3.47
N ALA A 352 -2.73 -21.73 3.42
CA ALA A 352 -3.15 -21.12 2.16
C ALA A 352 -1.98 -20.41 1.48
N ARG A 353 -1.94 -20.50 0.16
CA ARG A 353 -0.89 -19.84 -0.64
C ARG A 353 -1.32 -18.44 -1.04
N SER A 354 -0.38 -17.51 -0.96
CA SER A 354 -0.56 -16.16 -1.48
C SER A 354 -0.74 -16.19 -3.01
N GLN A 355 -1.55 -15.27 -3.50
CA GLN A 355 -1.77 -15.03 -4.93
C GLN A 355 -0.82 -13.93 -5.42
N ASP A 356 -0.54 -13.92 -6.72
CA ASP A 356 0.13 -12.81 -7.37
C ASP A 356 -0.82 -11.62 -7.46
N HIS A 357 -0.56 -10.57 -6.69
CA HIS A 357 -1.42 -9.39 -6.60
C HIS A 357 -1.51 -8.64 -7.93
N MET A 358 -0.37 -8.40 -8.59
CA MET A 358 -0.33 -7.75 -9.89
C MET A 358 -0.94 -8.65 -10.99
N GLY A 359 -0.64 -9.96 -10.94
CA GLY A 359 -1.25 -10.95 -11.83
C GLY A 359 -2.77 -11.03 -11.69
N ASN A 360 -3.32 -10.90 -10.47
CA ASN A 360 -4.76 -10.80 -10.25
C ASN A 360 -5.38 -9.59 -10.97
N TRP A 361 -4.74 -8.41 -10.89
CA TRP A 361 -5.24 -7.24 -11.61
C TRP A 361 -5.25 -7.48 -13.12
N MET A 362 -4.17 -8.03 -13.69
CA MET A 362 -4.09 -8.35 -15.13
C MET A 362 -5.14 -9.37 -15.54
N GLU A 363 -5.41 -10.38 -14.73
CA GLU A 363 -6.48 -11.36 -15.01
C GLU A 363 -7.88 -10.71 -14.96
N CYS A 364 -8.09 -9.80 -14.01
CA CYS A 364 -9.33 -9.03 -13.94
C CYS A 364 -9.52 -8.12 -15.17
N ILE A 365 -8.44 -7.54 -15.71
CA ILE A 365 -8.49 -6.78 -16.98
C ILE A 365 -8.89 -7.70 -18.15
N ARG A 366 -8.26 -8.87 -18.28
CA ARG A 366 -8.55 -9.83 -19.36
C ARG A 366 -10.00 -10.31 -19.35
N SER A 367 -10.49 -10.63 -18.17
CA SER A 367 -11.85 -11.15 -17.97
C SER A 367 -12.91 -10.07 -17.83
N ARG A 368 -12.52 -8.78 -17.76
CA ARG A 368 -13.39 -7.64 -17.42
C ARG A 368 -14.12 -7.82 -16.08
N ASN A 369 -13.52 -8.58 -15.16
CA ASN A 369 -14.03 -8.77 -13.81
C ASN A 369 -13.57 -7.60 -12.91
N GLN A 370 -14.50 -6.82 -12.40
CA GLN A 370 -14.21 -5.70 -11.51
C GLN A 370 -13.92 -6.13 -10.05
N LYS A 371 -14.04 -7.42 -9.74
CA LYS A 371 -13.79 -7.96 -8.39
C LYS A 371 -12.30 -8.35 -8.26
N THR A 372 -11.44 -7.37 -8.13
CA THR A 372 -10.02 -7.56 -7.85
C THR A 372 -9.81 -7.98 -6.38
N ASN A 373 -8.61 -8.45 -6.04
CA ASN A 373 -8.28 -8.81 -4.65
C ASN A 373 -8.32 -7.59 -3.72
N ALA A 374 -7.95 -6.40 -4.20
CA ALA A 374 -8.06 -5.14 -3.46
C ALA A 374 -8.90 -4.11 -4.25
N PRO A 375 -10.23 -4.28 -4.29
CA PRO A 375 -11.11 -3.35 -5.01
C PRO A 375 -11.13 -1.98 -4.33
N ILE A 376 -11.74 -1.01 -5.02
CA ILE A 376 -11.80 0.39 -4.57
C ILE A 376 -12.38 0.54 -3.16
N GLU A 377 -13.33 -0.31 -2.75
CA GLU A 377 -13.95 -0.28 -1.42
C GLU A 377 -12.96 -0.60 -0.32
N VAL A 378 -12.03 -1.54 -0.52
CA VAL A 378 -10.97 -1.87 0.42
C VAL A 378 -10.01 -0.68 0.57
N GLY A 379 -9.60 -0.09 -0.57
CA GLY A 379 -8.80 1.12 -0.58
C GLY A 379 -9.48 2.29 0.14
N TYR A 380 -10.78 2.49 -0.10
CA TYR A 380 -11.57 3.54 0.53
C TYR A 380 -11.66 3.35 2.05
N ASN A 381 -12.06 2.17 2.53
CA ASN A 381 -12.25 1.92 3.95
C ASN A 381 -10.94 2.12 4.74
N SER A 382 -9.84 1.59 4.21
CA SER A 382 -8.52 1.72 4.84
C SER A 382 -7.97 3.15 4.79
N ALA A 383 -8.18 3.87 3.69
CA ALA A 383 -7.79 5.27 3.57
C ALA A 383 -8.57 6.16 4.54
N VAL A 384 -9.89 5.96 4.68
CA VAL A 384 -10.71 6.72 5.65
C VAL A 384 -10.21 6.49 7.07
N ALA A 385 -9.97 5.23 7.48
CA ALA A 385 -9.43 4.91 8.79
C ALA A 385 -8.07 5.59 9.05
N ALA A 386 -7.17 5.57 8.06
CA ALA A 386 -5.87 6.22 8.13
C ALA A 386 -5.99 7.74 8.27
N HIS A 387 -6.86 8.36 7.49
CA HIS A 387 -7.07 9.81 7.57
C HIS A 387 -7.75 10.25 8.87
N MET A 388 -8.68 9.47 9.40
CA MET A 388 -9.26 9.74 10.72
C MET A 388 -8.21 9.71 11.83
N ALA A 389 -7.25 8.77 11.78
CA ALA A 389 -6.14 8.71 12.74
C ALA A 389 -5.26 9.97 12.67
N ASN A 390 -4.86 10.37 11.47
CA ASN A 390 -4.07 11.58 11.28
C ASN A 390 -4.82 12.86 11.73
N LEU A 391 -6.12 12.95 11.48
CA LEU A 391 -6.94 14.06 11.95
C LEU A 391 -7.02 14.08 13.49
N ALA A 392 -7.23 12.91 14.12
CA ALA A 392 -7.25 12.77 15.58
C ALA A 392 -5.93 13.22 16.23
N PHE A 393 -4.79 12.86 15.62
CA PHE A 393 -3.47 13.30 16.08
C PHE A 393 -3.30 14.81 15.99
N ARG A 394 -3.69 15.41 14.88
CA ARG A 394 -3.51 16.86 14.64
C ARG A 394 -4.44 17.71 15.50
N GLU A 395 -5.68 17.27 15.68
CA GLU A 395 -6.66 17.96 16.54
C GLU A 395 -6.54 17.60 18.02
N LYS A 396 -5.71 16.60 18.37
CA LYS A 396 -5.46 16.10 19.73
C LYS A 396 -6.75 15.72 20.45
N ARG A 397 -7.68 15.07 19.75
CA ARG A 397 -8.95 14.61 20.28
C ARG A 397 -9.46 13.38 19.53
N ARG A 398 -10.49 12.73 20.11
CA ARG A 398 -11.27 11.71 19.44
C ARG A 398 -12.03 12.34 18.26
N ILE A 399 -11.98 11.68 17.08
CA ILE A 399 -12.66 12.08 15.85
C ILE A 399 -13.68 11.01 15.49
N THR A 400 -14.92 11.41 15.27
CA THR A 400 -15.98 10.54 14.75
C THR A 400 -15.95 10.51 13.22
N LEU A 401 -16.51 9.45 12.62
CA LEU A 401 -16.62 9.33 11.15
C LEU A 401 -17.39 10.51 10.54
N ALA A 402 -18.46 10.96 11.20
CA ALA A 402 -19.25 12.10 10.72
C ALA A 402 -18.43 13.39 10.69
N GLU A 403 -17.66 13.67 11.74
CA GLU A 403 -16.77 14.85 11.78
C GLU A 403 -15.68 14.75 10.71
N ALA A 404 -15.08 13.57 10.56
CA ALA A 404 -14.04 13.35 9.56
C ALA A 404 -14.53 13.54 8.11
N LYS A 405 -15.73 13.05 7.80
CA LYS A 405 -16.37 13.29 6.48
C LYS A 405 -16.79 14.74 6.25
N ALA A 406 -17.06 15.50 7.31
CA ALA A 406 -17.39 16.92 7.23
C ALA A 406 -16.15 17.84 7.18
N ALA A 407 -14.96 17.35 7.50
CA ALA A 407 -13.74 18.12 7.49
C ALA A 407 -13.36 18.53 6.05
N LYS A 408 -13.21 19.86 5.82
CA LYS A 408 -12.94 20.40 4.47
C LYS A 408 -11.49 20.24 4.02
N GLN A 409 -10.57 20.16 4.95
CA GLN A 409 -9.13 19.90 4.70
C GLN A 409 -8.54 19.09 5.85
N MET A 410 -7.75 18.09 5.51
CA MET A 410 -7.12 17.23 6.51
C MET A 410 -5.68 17.63 6.84
N TYR A 411 -5.01 18.41 5.99
CA TYR A 411 -3.60 18.78 6.17
C TYR A 411 -3.31 20.24 5.80
#